data_49e9ae80f71a07ba9fa7627a9499db81
#
_entry.id   49e9ae80f71a07ba9fa7627a9499db81
#
_cell.length_a   1.000
_cell.length_b   1.000
_cell.length_c   1.000
_cell.angle_alpha   90.00
_cell.angle_beta   90.00
_cell.angle_gamma   90.00
#
_symmetry.space_group_name_H-M   'P 1'
#
loop_
_entity.id
_entity.type
_entity.pdbx_description
1 polymer ?
#
loop_
_entity_poly.entity_id
_entity_poly.type
_entity_poly.pdbx_seq_one_letter_code
_entity_poly.pdbx_strand_id
1 'polypeptide(L)'
;MGILEKTRTYLVGHMQYANGRDWRDDVESELEPLNITVFNPYKKPFVKDVEEDEKARVRMHEDMANGHYSDVAERMSVVRSYDLNLVDRSDFIIAHLLPELASWGSAEEIVTAVRMKKPIFISMEGGKRNTPLWIMGMKIDKYIYDSVDEVLDMIKKIDSGEKKIDSDRWRLLRKELR
;
A
#
# COMPACT_ATOMS: atom_id res chain seq x y z
N MET A 1 4.20 -1.76 -25.51
CA MET A 1 5.00 -1.33 -24.36
C MET A 1 4.11 -0.40 -23.56
N GLY A 2 3.78 -0.80 -22.35
CA GLY A 2 2.86 -0.02 -21.52
C GLY A 2 3.54 1.24 -20.96
N ILE A 3 2.73 2.23 -20.60
CA ILE A 3 3.24 3.49 -19.99
C ILE A 3 3.86 3.22 -18.62
N LEU A 4 3.31 2.26 -17.87
CA LEU A 4 3.75 1.91 -16.53
C LEU A 4 4.83 0.82 -16.49
N GLU A 5 5.27 0.32 -17.63
CA GLU A 5 6.32 -0.69 -17.71
C GLU A 5 7.57 -0.27 -16.91
N LYS A 6 8.13 -1.20 -16.13
CA LYS A 6 9.28 -1.00 -15.23
C LYS A 6 9.03 -0.01 -14.07
N THR A 7 7.79 0.40 -13.82
CA THR A 7 7.45 1.10 -12.58
C THR A 7 7.39 0.14 -11.40
N ARG A 8 7.29 0.68 -10.20
CA ARG A 8 7.23 -0.05 -8.94
C ARG A 8 6.03 0.42 -8.15
N THR A 9 5.30 -0.50 -7.57
CA THR A 9 4.21 -0.21 -6.63
C THR A 9 4.41 -0.92 -5.31
N TYR A 10 3.93 -0.31 -4.23
CA TYR A 10 3.87 -0.92 -2.90
C TYR A 10 2.42 -1.14 -2.50
N LEU A 11 2.15 -2.28 -1.87
CA LEU A 11 0.81 -2.72 -1.49
C LEU A 11 0.53 -2.42 -0.01
N VAL A 12 -0.22 -1.38 0.26
CA VAL A 12 -0.62 -0.91 1.59
C VAL A 12 -1.92 -1.58 2.03
N GLY A 13 -2.00 -2.02 3.27
CA GLY A 13 -3.24 -2.58 3.84
C GLY A 13 -2.97 -3.47 5.04
N HIS A 14 -4.04 -4.02 5.59
CA HIS A 14 -3.96 -4.89 6.77
C HIS A 14 -3.10 -6.15 6.50
N MET A 15 -2.32 -6.53 7.51
CA MET A 15 -1.42 -7.70 7.49
C MET A 15 -1.90 -8.83 8.40
N GLN A 16 -2.78 -8.50 9.35
CA GLN A 16 -3.07 -9.32 10.52
C GLN A 16 -4.25 -10.29 10.35
N TYR A 17 -4.88 -10.31 9.17
CA TYR A 17 -6.06 -11.13 8.88
C TYR A 17 -5.79 -12.05 7.70
N ALA A 18 -6.41 -13.22 7.68
CA ALA A 18 -6.17 -14.29 6.71
C ALA A 18 -6.28 -13.83 5.24
N ASN A 19 -7.21 -12.94 4.93
CA ASN A 19 -7.41 -12.39 3.58
C ASN A 19 -6.44 -11.24 3.21
N GLY A 20 -5.58 -10.82 4.14
CA GLY A 20 -4.59 -9.77 3.86
C GLY A 20 -3.56 -10.16 2.81
N ARG A 21 -3.31 -11.46 2.65
CA ARG A 21 -2.38 -12.00 1.65
C ARG A 21 -3.05 -12.14 0.29
N ASP A 22 -4.26 -12.67 0.25
CA ASP A 22 -4.93 -13.09 -0.99
C ASP A 22 -5.05 -11.95 -2.00
N TRP A 23 -5.58 -10.80 -1.60
CA TRP A 23 -5.71 -9.66 -2.50
C TRP A 23 -4.37 -9.14 -3.04
N ARG A 24 -3.28 -9.30 -2.28
CA ARG A 24 -1.94 -8.89 -2.71
C ARG A 24 -1.36 -9.83 -3.74
N ASP A 25 -1.59 -11.13 -3.57
CA ASP A 25 -1.14 -12.13 -4.53
C ASP A 25 -1.92 -11.99 -5.85
N ASP A 26 -3.22 -11.66 -5.79
CA ASP A 26 -4.05 -11.35 -6.96
C ASP A 26 -3.51 -10.11 -7.69
N VAL A 27 -3.28 -9.00 -6.98
CA VAL A 27 -2.72 -7.78 -7.57
C VAL A 27 -1.34 -8.04 -8.21
N GLU A 28 -0.48 -8.81 -7.55
CA GLU A 28 0.85 -9.13 -8.06
C GLU A 28 0.74 -9.91 -9.37
N SER A 29 -0.14 -10.93 -9.42
CA SER A 29 -0.35 -11.75 -10.61
C SER A 29 -0.89 -10.94 -11.81
N GLU A 30 -1.72 -9.94 -11.55
CA GLU A 30 -2.31 -9.08 -12.58
C GLU A 30 -1.34 -7.99 -13.10
N LEU A 31 -0.38 -7.56 -12.29
CA LEU A 31 0.58 -6.53 -12.65
C LEU A 31 1.89 -7.08 -13.23
N GLU A 32 2.23 -8.34 -12.96
CA GLU A 32 3.41 -9.01 -13.51
C GLU A 32 3.46 -8.99 -15.05
N PRO A 33 2.36 -9.30 -15.78
CA PRO A 33 2.35 -9.24 -17.25
C PRO A 33 2.58 -7.82 -17.81
N LEU A 34 2.31 -6.77 -17.02
CA LEU A 34 2.56 -5.37 -17.37
C LEU A 34 4.01 -4.94 -17.09
N ASN A 35 4.85 -5.86 -16.61
CA ASN A 35 6.23 -5.59 -16.20
C ASN A 35 6.32 -4.47 -15.12
N ILE A 36 5.35 -4.46 -14.20
CA ILE A 36 5.32 -3.59 -13.03
C ILE A 36 5.88 -4.38 -11.84
N THR A 37 6.89 -3.85 -11.16
CA THR A 37 7.44 -4.49 -9.98
C THR A 37 6.54 -4.22 -8.77
N VAL A 38 6.08 -5.28 -8.12
CA VAL A 38 5.23 -5.18 -6.92
C VAL A 38 6.07 -5.40 -5.66
N PHE A 39 6.03 -4.44 -4.74
CA PHE A 39 6.56 -4.58 -3.39
C PHE A 39 5.45 -5.10 -2.47
N ASN A 40 5.46 -6.40 -2.23
CA ASN A 40 4.53 -7.07 -1.35
C ASN A 40 5.16 -7.21 0.05
N PRO A 41 4.57 -6.61 1.11
CA PRO A 41 5.15 -6.64 2.45
C PRO A 41 5.28 -8.05 3.04
N TYR A 42 4.53 -9.04 2.55
CA TYR A 42 4.71 -10.44 2.93
C TYR A 42 5.97 -11.10 2.33
N LYS A 43 6.56 -10.50 1.30
CA LYS A 43 7.74 -11.03 0.60
C LYS A 43 8.99 -10.19 0.89
N LYS A 44 9.26 -9.90 2.17
CA LYS A 44 10.42 -9.10 2.60
C LYS A 44 11.71 -9.92 2.52
N PRO A 45 12.59 -9.72 1.52
CA PRO A 45 13.73 -10.62 1.30
C PRO A 45 14.87 -10.47 2.32
N PHE A 46 14.90 -9.36 3.06
CA PHE A 46 16.05 -8.99 3.91
C PHE A 46 15.78 -9.01 5.41
N VAL A 47 14.55 -9.27 5.84
CA VAL A 47 14.16 -9.21 7.25
C VAL A 47 13.61 -10.59 7.66
N LYS A 48 14.51 -11.57 7.75
CA LYS A 48 14.15 -12.95 8.11
C LYS A 48 13.53 -13.08 9.52
N ASP A 49 13.77 -12.11 10.39
CA ASP A 49 13.37 -12.17 11.80
C ASP A 49 12.19 -11.25 12.16
N VAL A 50 11.63 -10.54 11.17
CA VAL A 50 10.47 -9.65 11.40
C VAL A 50 9.23 -10.28 10.80
N GLU A 51 8.62 -11.16 11.56
CA GLU A 51 7.31 -11.70 11.28
C GLU A 51 6.24 -10.66 11.64
N GLU A 52 5.31 -10.38 10.71
CA GLU A 52 4.18 -9.48 10.91
C GLU A 52 2.83 -10.22 10.86
N ASP A 53 2.86 -11.52 11.09
CA ASP A 53 1.67 -12.34 11.14
C ASP A 53 0.90 -12.15 12.47
N GLU A 54 -0.25 -12.78 12.56
CA GLU A 54 -1.09 -12.74 13.76
C GLU A 54 -0.34 -13.23 15.01
N LYS A 55 0.52 -14.25 14.87
CA LYS A 55 1.30 -14.81 15.99
C LYS A 55 2.33 -13.79 16.50
N ALA A 56 3.02 -13.11 15.59
CA ALA A 56 3.96 -12.06 15.95
C ALA A 56 3.26 -10.91 16.69
N ARG A 57 2.07 -10.52 16.22
CA ARG A 57 1.25 -9.51 16.89
C ARG A 57 0.86 -9.93 18.31
N VAL A 58 0.40 -11.17 18.50
CA VAL A 58 0.06 -11.67 19.84
C VAL A 58 1.28 -11.62 20.76
N ARG A 59 2.43 -12.14 20.30
CA ARG A 59 3.69 -12.08 21.09
C ARG A 59 4.07 -10.65 21.49
N MET A 60 3.98 -9.70 20.57
CA MET A 60 4.28 -8.29 20.87
C MET A 60 3.32 -7.68 21.91
N HIS A 61 2.04 -8.03 21.86
CA HIS A 61 1.08 -7.61 22.89
C HIS A 61 1.37 -8.24 24.25
N GLU A 62 1.79 -9.50 24.29
CA GLU A 62 2.25 -10.17 25.52
C GLU A 62 3.50 -9.50 26.09
N ASP A 63 4.48 -9.19 25.23
CA ASP A 63 5.70 -8.46 25.62
C ASP A 63 5.35 -7.09 26.21
N MET A 64 4.42 -6.34 25.58
CA MET A 64 3.94 -5.07 26.12
C MET A 64 3.23 -5.24 27.47
N ALA A 65 2.38 -6.26 27.64
CA ALA A 65 1.71 -6.56 28.89
C ALA A 65 2.69 -6.91 30.04
N ASN A 66 3.84 -7.47 29.69
CA ASN A 66 4.94 -7.78 30.62
C ASN A 66 5.94 -6.62 30.81
N GLY A 67 5.71 -5.45 30.21
CA GLY A 67 6.54 -4.26 30.36
C GLY A 67 7.78 -4.21 29.46
N HIS A 68 7.91 -5.10 28.46
CA HIS A 68 9.04 -5.14 27.51
C HIS A 68 8.88 -4.11 26.38
N TYR A 69 8.56 -2.86 26.72
CA TYR A 69 8.24 -1.81 25.75
C TYR A 69 9.39 -1.49 24.79
N SER A 70 10.64 -1.48 25.31
CA SER A 70 11.82 -1.17 24.49
C SER A 70 12.04 -2.21 23.39
N ASP A 71 11.87 -3.49 23.69
CA ASP A 71 12.07 -4.57 22.74
C ASP A 71 10.99 -4.54 21.63
N VAL A 72 9.75 -4.23 22.00
CA VAL A 72 8.67 -4.05 21.05
C VAL A 72 8.90 -2.82 20.17
N ALA A 73 9.33 -1.70 20.77
CA ALA A 73 9.65 -0.47 20.03
C ALA A 73 10.79 -0.69 19.02
N GLU A 74 11.83 -1.41 19.38
CA GLU A 74 12.95 -1.72 18.48
C GLU A 74 12.48 -2.57 17.30
N ARG A 75 11.75 -3.66 17.55
CA ARG A 75 11.19 -4.51 16.48
C ARG A 75 10.28 -3.73 15.54
N MET A 76 9.34 -2.95 16.10
CA MET A 76 8.41 -2.16 15.30
C MET A 76 9.11 -1.02 14.55
N SER A 77 10.20 -0.48 15.08
CA SER A 77 11.03 0.51 14.37
C SER A 77 11.61 -0.08 13.07
N VAL A 78 12.08 -1.32 13.10
CA VAL A 78 12.60 -2.01 11.90
C VAL A 78 11.49 -2.21 10.87
N VAL A 79 10.33 -2.74 11.28
CA VAL A 79 9.15 -2.91 10.41
C VAL A 79 8.77 -1.59 9.75
N ARG A 80 8.51 -0.58 10.57
CA ARG A 80 8.09 0.75 10.11
C ARG A 80 9.10 1.38 9.15
N SER A 81 10.39 1.31 9.46
CA SER A 81 11.44 1.87 8.61
C SER A 81 11.51 1.17 7.25
N TYR A 82 11.32 -0.14 7.25
CA TYR A 82 11.30 -0.93 6.03
C TYR A 82 10.10 -0.56 5.14
N ASP A 83 8.90 -0.52 5.72
CA ASP A 83 7.67 -0.24 4.97
C ASP A 83 7.66 1.20 4.41
N LEU A 84 8.09 2.19 5.19
CA LEU A 84 8.25 3.54 4.69
C LEU A 84 9.32 3.65 3.58
N ASN A 85 10.39 2.85 3.65
CA ASN A 85 11.36 2.77 2.55
C ASN A 85 10.73 2.18 1.27
N LEU A 86 9.82 1.22 1.39
CA LEU A 86 9.08 0.70 0.24
C LEU A 86 8.14 1.76 -0.35
N VAL A 87 7.48 2.57 0.49
CA VAL A 87 6.73 3.75 0.03
C VAL A 87 7.66 4.69 -0.74
N ASP A 88 8.83 5.02 -0.19
CA ASP A 88 9.78 5.94 -0.84
C ASP A 88 10.24 5.43 -2.22
N ARG A 89 10.50 4.15 -2.34
CA ARG A 89 11.04 3.52 -3.56
C ARG A 89 9.99 3.23 -4.61
N SER A 90 8.71 3.32 -4.28
CA SER A 90 7.60 3.09 -5.20
C SER A 90 7.33 4.28 -6.10
N ASP A 91 6.93 4.03 -7.33
CA ASP A 91 6.46 5.05 -8.27
C ASP A 91 5.00 5.43 -8.02
N PHE A 92 4.19 4.47 -7.55
CA PHE A 92 2.81 4.65 -7.11
C PHE A 92 2.44 3.66 -5.99
N ILE A 93 1.30 3.85 -5.36
CA ILE A 93 0.83 3.03 -4.23
C ILE A 93 -0.56 2.46 -4.56
N ILE A 94 -0.77 1.21 -4.20
CA ILE A 94 -2.08 0.58 -4.16
C ILE A 94 -2.41 0.28 -2.69
N ALA A 95 -3.56 0.77 -2.22
CA ALA A 95 -4.02 0.52 -0.86
C ALA A 95 -5.36 -0.21 -0.88
N HIS A 96 -5.49 -1.26 -0.08
CA HIS A 96 -6.77 -1.92 0.19
C HIS A 96 -7.13 -1.74 1.67
N LEU A 97 -8.22 -1.02 1.93
CA LEU A 97 -8.62 -0.60 3.26
C LEU A 97 -9.94 -1.25 3.69
N LEU A 98 -9.94 -1.73 4.92
CA LEU A 98 -11.14 -2.21 5.61
C LEU A 98 -11.63 -1.09 6.54
N PRO A 99 -12.88 -0.61 6.41
CA PRO A 99 -13.36 0.56 7.16
C PRO A 99 -13.27 0.41 8.68
N GLU A 100 -13.46 -0.81 9.17
CA GLU A 100 -13.49 -1.12 10.59
C GLU A 100 -12.11 -1.43 11.19
N LEU A 101 -11.09 -1.53 10.34
CA LEU A 101 -9.73 -1.89 10.75
C LEU A 101 -8.78 -0.71 10.55
N ALA A 102 -8.80 0.21 11.50
CA ALA A 102 -7.85 1.31 11.51
C ALA A 102 -6.43 0.77 11.78
N SER A 103 -5.59 0.75 10.75
CA SER A 103 -4.16 0.47 10.87
C SER A 103 -3.38 1.78 10.87
N TRP A 104 -2.66 2.06 11.96
CA TRP A 104 -1.79 3.22 12.05
C TRP A 104 -0.66 3.19 11.02
N GLY A 105 -0.12 1.99 10.72
CA GLY A 105 0.90 1.81 9.69
C GLY A 105 0.35 2.19 8.32
N SER A 106 -0.79 1.63 7.91
CA SER A 106 -1.41 1.97 6.62
C SER A 106 -1.78 3.46 6.52
N ALA A 107 -2.23 4.08 7.62
CA ALA A 107 -2.51 5.51 7.63
C ALA A 107 -1.23 6.35 7.40
N GLU A 108 -0.12 6.00 8.06
CA GLU A 108 1.15 6.69 7.88
C GLU A 108 1.69 6.53 6.46
N GLU A 109 1.63 5.33 5.88
CA GLU A 109 2.05 5.04 4.52
C GLU A 109 1.26 5.85 3.48
N ILE A 110 -0.08 5.92 3.63
CA ILE A 110 -0.96 6.72 2.77
C ILE A 110 -0.64 8.21 2.90
N VAL A 111 -0.54 8.73 4.12
CA VAL A 111 -0.21 10.14 4.37
C VAL A 111 1.15 10.48 3.76
N THR A 112 2.14 9.62 3.94
CA THR A 112 3.48 9.80 3.36
C THR A 112 3.43 9.86 1.85
N ALA A 113 2.76 8.90 1.20
CA ALA A 113 2.59 8.87 -0.25
C ALA A 113 1.89 10.15 -0.79
N VAL A 114 0.82 10.58 -0.12
CA VAL A 114 0.07 11.80 -0.50
C VAL A 114 0.95 13.05 -0.37
N ARG A 115 1.73 13.17 0.71
CA ARG A 115 2.66 14.29 0.91
C ARG A 115 3.78 14.32 -0.13
N MET A 116 4.25 13.15 -0.54
CA MET A 116 5.23 13.01 -1.62
C MET A 116 4.64 13.22 -3.02
N LYS A 117 3.33 13.45 -3.12
CA LYS A 117 2.59 13.55 -4.39
C LYS A 117 2.74 12.30 -5.26
N LYS A 118 2.88 11.14 -4.65
CA LYS A 118 2.84 9.87 -5.37
C LYS A 118 1.42 9.56 -5.83
N PRO A 119 1.25 8.96 -7.01
CA PRO A 119 -0.01 8.36 -7.39
C PRO A 119 -0.46 7.35 -6.35
N ILE A 120 -1.72 7.41 -5.95
CA ILE A 120 -2.29 6.46 -5.01
C ILE A 120 -3.65 6.01 -5.49
N PHE A 121 -3.88 4.70 -5.47
CA PHE A 121 -5.14 4.06 -5.79
C PHE A 121 -5.63 3.34 -4.54
N ILE A 122 -6.81 3.68 -4.06
CA ILE A 122 -7.36 3.11 -2.82
C ILE A 122 -8.59 2.29 -3.17
N SER A 123 -8.57 1.01 -2.85
CA SER A 123 -9.75 0.16 -2.79
C SER A 123 -10.34 0.22 -1.37
N MET A 124 -11.63 0.48 -1.26
CA MET A 124 -12.34 0.55 0.01
C MET A 124 -13.34 -0.61 0.10
N GLU A 125 -13.15 -1.47 1.09
CA GLU A 125 -14.08 -2.58 1.34
C GLU A 125 -15.48 -2.06 1.65
N GLY A 126 -16.49 -2.65 0.98
CA GLY A 126 -17.88 -2.18 1.07
C GLY A 126 -18.16 -0.88 0.34
N GLY A 127 -17.20 -0.42 -0.46
CA GLY A 127 -17.34 0.70 -1.40
C GLY A 127 -16.85 2.04 -0.87
N LYS A 128 -16.64 2.94 -1.80
CA LYS A 128 -16.13 4.31 -1.59
C LYS A 128 -16.88 5.10 -0.51
N ARG A 129 -18.17 4.85 -0.33
CA ARG A 129 -19.02 5.48 0.70
C ARG A 129 -18.55 5.22 2.13
N ASN A 130 -17.78 4.16 2.35
CA ASN A 130 -17.24 3.77 3.66
C ASN A 130 -15.88 4.42 3.96
N THR A 131 -15.40 5.30 3.08
CA THR A 131 -14.12 5.96 3.25
C THR A 131 -14.12 6.85 4.50
N PRO A 132 -13.13 6.69 5.41
CA PRO A 132 -12.98 7.58 6.55
C PRO A 132 -12.86 9.05 6.12
N LEU A 133 -13.56 9.95 6.83
CA LEU A 133 -13.60 11.38 6.49
C LEU A 133 -12.21 12.03 6.43
N TRP A 134 -11.28 11.53 7.23
CA TRP A 134 -9.90 12.02 7.22
C TRP A 134 -9.20 11.75 5.88
N ILE A 135 -9.42 10.59 5.28
CA ILE A 135 -8.90 10.25 3.94
C ILE A 135 -9.56 11.13 2.86
N MET A 136 -10.87 11.36 2.96
CA MET A 136 -11.58 12.30 2.08
C MET A 136 -10.99 13.71 2.17
N GLY A 137 -10.59 14.14 3.37
CA GLY A 137 -9.92 15.43 3.62
C GLY A 137 -8.59 15.60 2.89
N MET A 138 -7.94 14.51 2.46
CA MET A 138 -6.72 14.56 1.66
C MET A 138 -6.95 14.95 0.19
N LYS A 139 -8.22 15.11 -0.24
CA LYS A 139 -8.64 15.45 -1.60
C LYS A 139 -8.16 14.45 -2.65
N ILE A 140 -8.24 13.16 -2.32
CA ILE A 140 -7.89 12.03 -3.18
C ILE A 140 -9.11 11.18 -3.56
N ASP A 141 -10.30 11.73 -3.41
CA ASP A 141 -11.60 11.06 -3.60
C ASP A 141 -11.76 10.43 -4.98
N LYS A 142 -11.16 11.01 -6.03
CA LYS A 142 -11.19 10.46 -7.39
C LYS A 142 -10.28 9.23 -7.59
N TYR A 143 -9.44 8.91 -6.62
CA TYR A 143 -8.55 7.74 -6.63
C TYR A 143 -8.98 6.67 -5.62
N ILE A 144 -10.21 6.77 -5.12
CA ILE A 144 -10.84 5.79 -4.25
C ILE A 144 -11.88 5.02 -5.05
N TYR A 145 -11.81 3.71 -4.98
CA TYR A 145 -12.60 2.74 -5.75
C TYR A 145 -13.37 1.81 -4.84
N ASP A 146 -14.40 1.17 -5.38
CA ASP A 146 -15.25 0.26 -4.62
C ASP A 146 -14.65 -1.14 -4.48
N SER A 147 -13.65 -1.49 -5.31
CA SER A 147 -12.98 -2.80 -5.26
C SER A 147 -11.53 -2.75 -5.73
N VAL A 148 -10.78 -3.82 -5.46
CA VAL A 148 -9.42 -4.02 -6.00
C VAL A 148 -9.47 -4.17 -7.53
N ASP A 149 -10.50 -4.82 -8.06
CA ASP A 149 -10.65 -5.01 -9.50
C ASP A 149 -10.79 -3.67 -10.24
N GLU A 150 -11.54 -2.72 -9.68
CA GLU A 150 -11.65 -1.37 -10.25
C GLU A 150 -10.31 -0.62 -10.23
N VAL A 151 -9.51 -0.81 -9.18
CA VAL A 151 -8.14 -0.28 -9.12
C VAL A 151 -7.29 -0.87 -10.23
N LEU A 152 -7.31 -2.19 -10.41
CA LEU A 152 -6.56 -2.89 -11.46
C LEU A 152 -7.00 -2.47 -12.86
N ASP A 153 -8.30 -2.35 -13.09
CA ASP A 153 -8.86 -1.85 -14.35
C ASP A 153 -8.36 -0.42 -14.66
N MET A 154 -8.35 0.46 -13.66
CA MET A 154 -7.81 1.82 -13.82
C MET A 154 -6.33 1.82 -14.15
N ILE A 155 -5.52 0.99 -13.48
CA ILE A 155 -4.09 0.87 -13.75
C ILE A 155 -3.85 0.36 -15.19
N LYS A 156 -4.60 -0.64 -15.63
CA LYS A 156 -4.53 -1.16 -17.01
C LYS A 156 -4.90 -0.08 -18.05
N LYS A 157 -5.92 0.73 -17.78
CA LYS A 157 -6.30 1.87 -18.64
C LYS A 157 -5.23 2.95 -18.71
N ILE A 158 -4.54 3.20 -17.61
CA ILE A 158 -3.39 4.13 -17.60
C ILE A 158 -2.23 3.52 -18.39
N ASP A 159 -1.92 2.25 -18.16
CA ASP A 159 -0.82 1.56 -18.84
C ASP A 159 -1.01 1.50 -20.35
N SER A 160 -2.24 1.29 -20.81
CA SER A 160 -2.60 1.30 -22.24
C SER A 160 -2.65 2.69 -22.87
N GLY A 161 -2.61 3.76 -22.06
CA GLY A 161 -2.78 5.14 -22.51
C GLY A 161 -4.23 5.59 -22.73
N GLU A 162 -5.20 4.75 -22.41
CA GLU A 162 -6.63 5.11 -22.47
C GLU A 162 -6.97 6.21 -21.45
N LYS A 163 -6.32 6.18 -20.28
CA LYS A 163 -6.43 7.20 -19.24
C LYS A 163 -5.12 7.95 -19.04
N LYS A 164 -5.22 9.26 -18.95
CA LYS A 164 -4.06 10.10 -18.62
C LYS A 164 -3.80 10.11 -17.13
N ILE A 165 -2.53 10.10 -16.75
CA ILE A 165 -2.08 10.36 -15.39
C ILE A 165 -2.30 11.86 -15.08
N ASP A 166 -2.85 12.16 -13.92
CA ASP A 166 -3.03 13.52 -13.42
C ASP A 166 -1.67 14.10 -12.98
N SER A 167 -0.99 14.79 -13.89
CA SER A 167 0.35 15.31 -13.67
C SER A 167 0.41 16.43 -12.62
N ASP A 168 -0.70 17.11 -12.35
CA ASP A 168 -0.76 18.18 -11.32
C ASP A 168 -0.72 17.58 -9.91
N ARG A 169 -1.32 16.40 -9.75
CA ARG A 169 -1.38 15.70 -8.48
C ARG A 169 -0.16 14.81 -8.25
N TRP A 170 0.28 14.14 -9.29
CA TRP A 170 1.24 13.05 -9.19
C TRP A 170 2.65 13.47 -9.62
N ARG A 171 3.59 13.19 -8.75
CA ARG A 171 5.01 13.30 -9.07
C ARG A 171 5.57 11.91 -9.31
N LEU A 172 5.63 11.51 -10.57
CA LEU A 172 6.31 10.27 -10.94
C LEU A 172 7.83 10.46 -10.85
N LEU A 173 8.53 9.44 -10.37
CA LEU A 173 9.98 9.47 -10.22
C LEU A 173 10.69 9.48 -11.57
N ARG A 174 10.08 8.91 -12.59
CA ARG A 174 10.63 8.84 -13.95
C ARG A 174 10.14 10.00 -14.80
N LYS A 175 11.08 10.71 -15.41
CA LYS A 175 10.77 11.85 -16.28
C LYS A 175 9.93 11.46 -17.50
N GLU A 176 10.13 10.25 -18.01
CA GLU A 176 9.44 9.70 -19.17
C GLU A 176 7.94 9.50 -18.95
N LEU A 177 7.50 9.46 -17.69
CA LEU A 177 6.11 9.26 -17.27
C LEU A 177 5.40 10.56 -16.87
N ARG A 178 6.03 11.71 -17.11
CA ARG A 178 5.49 13.03 -16.76
C ARG A 178 4.75 13.68 -17.92
#